data_880ce9dd7560409b17ecd3d3b7909a50
#
_entry.id   880ce9dd7560409b17ecd3d3b7909a50
#
_cell.length_a   1.000
_cell.length_b   1.000
_cell.length_c   1.000
_cell.angle_alpha   90.00
_cell.angle_beta   90.00
_cell.angle_gamma   90.00
#
_symmetry.space_group_name_H-M   'P 1'
#
loop_
_entity.id
_entity.type
_entity.pdbx_description
1 polymer ?
#
loop_
_entity_poly.entity_id
_entity_poly.type
_entity_poly.pdbx_seq_one_letter_code
_entity_poly.pdbx_strand_id
1 'polypeptide(L)'
;QQNGVMKPMNMMMEMVLPYGMQSGDGASRLILGLTNTRKINEKLTWGNQLKRNTVLNDKDWSYGNRTELNSWLQYPLNETVNLSSRLKFISQGAISGNSPLISAPVQTANPANYGGEELHLGFGANLKFNIFPGGNDVLGIEILTPLMQDKNNLQMKTDYQVIVGYQKSF
;
A
#
# COMPACT_ATOMS: atom_id res chain seq x y z
N GLN A 1 -11.07 18.27 4.72
CA GLN A 1 -11.04 17.73 6.10
C GLN A 1 -12.40 17.11 6.40
N GLN A 2 -12.39 15.89 6.96
CA GLN A 2 -13.61 15.21 7.39
C GLN A 2 -13.87 15.51 8.87
N ASN A 3 -15.09 15.92 9.16
CA ASN A 3 -15.56 16.14 10.52
C ASN A 3 -16.32 14.90 11.00
N GLY A 4 -16.10 14.49 12.21
CA GLY A 4 -16.84 13.42 12.88
C GLY A 4 -17.42 13.92 14.20
N VAL A 5 -18.49 13.32 14.66
CA VAL A 5 -19.10 13.63 15.95
C VAL A 5 -18.60 12.62 16.96
N MET A 6 -17.82 13.08 17.94
CA MET A 6 -17.50 12.30 19.14
C MET A 6 -18.42 12.75 20.27
N LYS A 7 -18.97 11.80 21.02
CA LYS A 7 -19.76 12.06 22.25
C LYS A 7 -18.93 11.74 23.49
N PRO A 8 -18.26 12.66 24.12
CA PRO A 8 -17.89 12.50 25.51
C PRO A 8 -18.98 13.13 26.37
N MET A 9 -19.60 12.36 27.25
CA MET A 9 -20.48 12.79 28.35
C MET A 9 -21.51 13.86 27.96
N ASN A 10 -22.52 13.51 27.17
CA ASN A 10 -23.69 14.34 26.83
C ASN A 10 -23.44 15.67 26.09
N MET A 11 -22.25 15.98 25.62
CA MET A 11 -21.99 17.11 24.71
C MET A 11 -21.70 16.59 23.30
N MET A 12 -22.46 17.07 22.30
CA MET A 12 -22.07 16.91 20.89
C MET A 12 -21.01 17.96 20.58
N MET A 13 -19.76 17.53 20.42
CA MET A 13 -18.70 18.39 19.90
C MET A 13 -18.37 17.93 18.48
N GLU A 14 -18.42 18.83 17.51
CA GLU A 14 -17.83 18.61 16.20
C GLU A 14 -16.32 18.68 16.33
N MET A 15 -15.66 17.56 16.05
CA MET A 15 -14.21 17.47 16.05
C MET A 15 -13.73 17.00 14.70
N VAL A 16 -12.60 17.55 14.23
CA VAL A 16 -11.94 17.03 13.02
C VAL A 16 -11.36 15.65 13.33
N LEU A 17 -11.65 14.69 12.48
CA LEU A 17 -11.18 13.32 12.65
C LEU A 17 -9.64 13.23 12.61
N PRO A 18 -9.03 12.26 13.31
CA PRO A 18 -7.59 12.03 13.27
C PRO A 18 -7.06 11.78 11.85
N TYR A 19 -5.75 11.98 11.64
CA TYR A 19 -5.08 11.89 10.34
C TYR A 19 -5.43 10.61 9.55
N GLY A 20 -5.44 9.45 10.22
CA GLY A 20 -5.74 8.16 9.58
C GLY A 20 -7.20 7.98 9.14
N MET A 21 -8.10 8.86 9.57
CA MET A 21 -9.53 8.85 9.21
C MET A 21 -9.88 9.95 8.20
N GLN A 22 -8.90 10.75 7.77
CA GLN A 22 -9.11 11.73 6.71
C GLN A 22 -9.16 11.04 5.34
N SER A 23 -9.97 11.54 4.42
CA SER A 23 -10.02 11.05 3.03
C SER A 23 -8.75 11.35 2.23
N GLY A 24 -7.88 12.20 2.75
CA GLY A 24 -6.60 12.58 2.19
C GLY A 24 -6.03 13.82 2.88
N ASP A 25 -4.77 14.10 2.61
CA ASP A 25 -4.06 15.28 3.14
C ASP A 25 -4.22 16.54 2.27
N GLY A 26 -4.86 16.40 1.09
CA GLY A 26 -5.01 17.49 0.12
C GLY A 26 -3.71 17.92 -0.54
N ALA A 27 -2.61 17.20 -0.32
CA ALA A 27 -1.32 17.52 -0.92
C ALA A 27 -1.25 17.02 -2.38
N SER A 28 -0.61 17.81 -3.24
CA SER A 28 -0.23 17.37 -4.59
C SER A 28 1.00 16.47 -4.49
N ARG A 29 1.00 15.36 -5.25
CA ARG A 29 2.06 14.36 -5.18
C ARG A 29 2.58 13.99 -6.55
N LEU A 30 3.89 13.82 -6.66
CA LEU A 30 4.54 13.24 -7.82
C LEU A 30 4.81 11.76 -7.54
N ILE A 31 4.30 10.90 -8.42
CA ILE A 31 4.57 9.47 -8.37
C ILE A 31 5.43 9.11 -9.58
N LEU A 32 6.65 8.65 -9.33
CA LEU A 32 7.55 8.13 -10.34
C LEU A 32 7.74 6.63 -10.12
N GLY A 33 7.76 5.88 -11.21
CA GLY A 33 7.98 4.43 -11.18
C GLY A 33 8.87 3.98 -12.32
N LEU A 34 9.79 3.08 -12.00
CA LEU A 34 10.62 2.39 -12.97
C LEU A 34 10.43 0.89 -12.79
N THR A 35 10.07 0.21 -13.86
CA THR A 35 9.88 -1.24 -13.85
C THR A 35 10.81 -1.89 -14.89
N ASN A 36 11.47 -2.94 -14.47
CA ASN A 36 12.28 -3.79 -15.35
C ASN A 36 11.83 -5.25 -15.20
N THR A 37 11.70 -5.96 -16.30
CA THR A 37 11.42 -7.39 -16.33
C THR A 37 12.40 -8.09 -17.26
N ARG A 38 12.93 -9.22 -16.79
CA ARG A 38 13.89 -10.02 -17.55
C ARG A 38 13.54 -11.50 -17.45
N LYS A 39 13.55 -12.19 -18.56
CA LYS A 39 13.54 -13.67 -18.59
C LYS A 39 14.91 -14.17 -18.16
N ILE A 40 14.94 -14.96 -17.08
CA ILE A 40 16.17 -15.65 -16.62
C ILE A 40 16.39 -16.90 -17.47
N ASN A 41 15.30 -17.61 -17.74
CA ASN A 41 15.28 -18.76 -18.65
C ASN A 41 13.89 -18.86 -19.32
N GLU A 42 13.61 -19.94 -20.03
CA GLU A 42 12.35 -20.13 -20.78
C GLU A 42 11.11 -20.05 -19.88
N LYS A 43 11.23 -20.45 -18.62
CA LYS A 43 10.11 -20.51 -17.67
C LYS A 43 10.14 -19.47 -16.57
N LEU A 44 11.31 -18.93 -16.23
CA LEU A 44 11.46 -18.04 -15.08
C LEU A 44 11.61 -16.59 -15.54
N THR A 45 10.69 -15.76 -15.11
CA THR A 45 10.77 -14.30 -15.30
C THR A 45 11.02 -13.60 -13.97
N TRP A 46 11.98 -12.70 -13.96
CA TRP A 46 12.29 -11.83 -12.83
C TRP A 46 11.89 -10.41 -13.16
N GLY A 47 11.21 -9.76 -12.22
CA GLY A 47 10.84 -8.35 -12.35
C GLY A 47 11.25 -7.56 -11.13
N ASN A 48 11.54 -6.29 -11.36
CA ASN A 48 11.85 -5.31 -10.32
C ASN A 48 11.11 -4.02 -10.59
N GLN A 49 10.65 -3.37 -9.56
CA GLN A 49 10.04 -2.07 -9.63
C GLN A 49 10.50 -1.19 -8.48
N LEU A 50 10.92 0.02 -8.81
CA LEU A 50 11.10 1.11 -7.87
C LEU A 50 9.96 2.11 -8.08
N LYS A 51 9.27 2.48 -7.01
CA LYS A 51 8.24 3.52 -7.02
C LYS A 51 8.53 4.55 -5.92
N ARG A 52 8.52 5.82 -6.28
CA ARG A 52 8.66 6.94 -5.36
C ARG A 52 7.42 7.82 -5.42
N ASN A 53 6.85 8.12 -4.28
CA ASN A 53 5.76 9.06 -4.10
C ASN A 53 6.29 10.21 -3.24
N THR A 54 6.32 11.43 -3.80
CA THR A 54 6.88 12.62 -3.17
C THR A 54 5.86 13.73 -3.15
N VAL A 55 5.74 14.41 -2.02
CA VAL A 55 4.93 15.62 -1.85
C VAL A 55 5.56 16.77 -2.62
N LEU A 56 4.76 17.51 -3.39
CA LEU A 56 5.22 18.64 -4.21
C LEU A 56 4.88 20.02 -3.62
N ASN A 57 3.90 20.08 -2.73
CA ASN A 57 3.44 21.36 -2.19
C ASN A 57 3.34 21.31 -0.67
N ASP A 58 3.64 22.44 -0.05
CA ASP A 58 3.49 22.61 1.39
C ASP A 58 2.00 22.73 1.75
N LYS A 59 1.62 22.00 2.77
CA LYS A 59 0.32 22.02 3.43
C LYS A 59 0.55 22.11 4.94
N ASP A 60 -0.48 22.45 5.69
CA ASP A 60 -0.40 22.44 7.15
C ASP A 60 0.10 21.09 7.66
N TRP A 61 -0.30 20.03 6.98
CA TRP A 61 0.21 18.68 7.20
C TRP A 61 0.14 17.84 5.91
N SER A 62 0.99 16.83 5.80
CA SER A 62 0.96 15.86 4.72
C SER A 62 1.55 14.52 5.15
N TYR A 63 1.05 13.42 4.57
CA TYR A 63 1.69 12.12 4.74
C TYR A 63 3.10 12.15 4.18
N GLY A 64 4.04 11.49 4.88
CA GLY A 64 5.43 11.44 4.47
C GLY A 64 5.64 10.84 3.08
N ASN A 65 6.77 11.18 2.48
CA ASN A 65 7.20 10.58 1.22
C ASN A 65 7.33 9.07 1.37
N ARG A 66 7.02 8.33 0.29
CA ARG A 66 7.03 6.87 0.30
C ARG A 66 7.85 6.32 -0.85
N THR A 67 8.74 5.38 -0.53
CA THR A 67 9.52 4.60 -1.49
C THR A 67 9.10 3.15 -1.39
N GLU A 68 8.86 2.51 -2.52
CA GLU A 68 8.55 1.09 -2.60
C GLU A 68 9.54 0.42 -3.57
N LEU A 69 10.15 -0.66 -3.11
CA LEU A 69 10.94 -1.58 -3.94
C LEU A 69 10.19 -2.90 -3.99
N ASN A 70 9.91 -3.37 -5.19
CA ASN A 70 9.33 -4.69 -5.43
C ASN A 70 10.29 -5.50 -6.29
N SER A 71 10.54 -6.73 -5.88
CA SER A 71 11.23 -7.73 -6.69
C SER A 71 10.38 -8.99 -6.72
N TRP A 72 10.11 -9.53 -7.89
CA TRP A 72 9.25 -10.71 -8.01
C TRP A 72 9.80 -11.71 -9.03
N LEU A 73 9.52 -12.97 -8.78
CA LEU A 73 9.74 -14.08 -9.67
C LEU A 73 8.39 -14.64 -10.13
N GLN A 74 8.31 -15.01 -11.39
CA GLN A 74 7.14 -15.65 -11.97
C GLN A 74 7.57 -16.95 -12.67
N TYR A 75 6.83 -18.02 -12.41
CA TYR A 75 7.05 -19.34 -12.97
C TYR A 75 5.74 -19.91 -13.52
N PRO A 76 5.57 -20.04 -14.84
CA PRO A 76 4.44 -20.72 -15.43
C PRO A 76 4.54 -22.23 -15.14
N LEU A 77 3.62 -22.72 -14.31
CA LEU A 77 3.52 -24.14 -13.99
C LEU A 77 2.97 -24.92 -15.19
N ASN A 78 1.98 -24.35 -15.85
CA ASN A 78 1.36 -24.80 -17.10
C ASN A 78 0.75 -23.62 -17.85
N GLU A 79 -0.02 -23.85 -18.91
CA GLU A 79 -0.66 -22.80 -19.72
C GLU A 79 -1.71 -22.00 -18.94
N THR A 80 -2.31 -22.60 -17.91
CA THR A 80 -3.39 -22.02 -17.12
C THR A 80 -2.89 -21.38 -15.82
N VAL A 81 -1.86 -21.95 -15.19
CA VAL A 81 -1.41 -21.56 -13.85
C VAL A 81 -0.01 -20.94 -13.91
N ASN A 82 0.12 -19.73 -13.38
CA ASN A 82 1.40 -19.07 -13.19
C ASN A 82 1.60 -18.78 -11.70
N LEU A 83 2.67 -19.29 -11.11
CA LEU A 83 3.05 -19.03 -9.73
C LEU A 83 3.95 -17.80 -9.63
N SER A 84 3.87 -17.10 -8.53
CA SER A 84 4.74 -15.96 -8.26
C SER A 84 5.21 -15.92 -6.81
N SER A 85 6.41 -15.38 -6.61
CA SER A 85 6.89 -14.95 -5.31
C SER A 85 7.35 -13.50 -5.40
N ARG A 86 7.18 -12.74 -4.32
CA ARG A 86 7.49 -11.31 -4.27
C ARG A 86 8.18 -10.95 -2.98
N LEU A 87 9.21 -10.12 -3.09
CA LEU A 87 9.78 -9.38 -1.98
C LEU A 87 9.46 -7.90 -2.17
N LYS A 88 8.80 -7.29 -1.17
CA LYS A 88 8.37 -5.89 -1.21
C LYS A 88 8.92 -5.15 -0.01
N PHE A 89 9.75 -4.14 -0.25
CA PHE A 89 10.22 -3.21 0.75
C PHE A 89 9.49 -1.88 0.62
N ILE A 90 9.10 -1.32 1.76
CA ILE A 90 8.43 -0.02 1.87
C ILE A 90 9.18 0.80 2.90
N SER A 91 9.51 2.03 2.56
CA SER A 91 9.99 3.05 3.49
C SER A 91 9.11 4.29 3.34
N GLN A 92 8.49 4.73 4.43
CA GLN A 92 7.60 5.89 4.45
C GLN A 92 7.96 6.80 5.62
N GLY A 93 8.07 8.09 5.34
CA GLY A 93 8.26 9.10 6.38
C GLY A 93 7.03 9.25 7.29
N ALA A 94 7.22 9.81 8.48
CA ALA A 94 6.13 10.27 9.32
C ALA A 94 5.32 11.39 8.63
N ILE A 95 4.17 11.73 9.18
CA ILE A 95 3.43 12.92 8.75
C ILE A 95 4.28 14.14 8.99
N SER A 96 4.41 15.00 7.99
CA SER A 96 5.06 16.30 8.07
C SER A 96 4.03 17.37 8.37
N GLY A 97 4.37 18.31 9.26
CA GLY A 97 3.45 19.35 9.69
C GLY A 97 2.45 18.88 10.76
N ASN A 98 1.54 19.75 11.11
CA ASN A 98 0.52 19.50 12.13
C ASN A 98 -0.74 20.34 11.84
N SER A 99 -1.90 19.73 11.95
CA SER A 99 -3.17 20.47 11.87
C SER A 99 -3.59 20.93 13.26
N PRO A 100 -3.78 22.23 13.48
CA PRO A 100 -4.27 22.74 14.77
C PRO A 100 -5.69 22.26 15.10
N LEU A 101 -6.42 21.77 14.11
CA LEU A 101 -7.78 21.25 14.25
C LEU A 101 -7.82 19.79 14.69
N ILE A 102 -6.70 19.05 14.56
CA ILE A 102 -6.59 17.65 14.97
C ILE A 102 -5.88 17.60 16.32
N SER A 103 -6.64 17.76 17.40
CA SER A 103 -6.14 17.85 18.77
C SER A 103 -6.66 16.75 19.69
N ALA A 104 -7.24 15.68 19.14
CA ALA A 104 -7.79 14.60 19.95
C ALA A 104 -6.69 13.86 20.73
N PRO A 105 -6.94 13.47 22.00
CA PRO A 105 -5.97 12.75 22.83
C PRO A 105 -5.92 11.26 22.45
N VAL A 106 -5.76 10.97 21.16
CA VAL A 106 -5.71 9.62 20.60
C VAL A 106 -4.43 9.42 19.78
N GLN A 107 -3.91 8.22 19.76
CA GLN A 107 -2.64 7.89 19.10
C GLN A 107 -2.62 8.23 17.61
N THR A 108 -3.77 8.11 16.94
CA THR A 108 -3.95 8.44 15.53
C THR A 108 -3.97 9.94 15.22
N ALA A 109 -4.01 10.80 16.24
CA ALA A 109 -3.86 12.26 16.09
C ALA A 109 -2.40 12.72 16.20
N ASN A 110 -1.46 11.84 16.54
CA ASN A 110 -0.04 12.17 16.62
C ASN A 110 0.63 11.91 15.25
N PRO A 111 1.15 12.95 14.55
CA PRO A 111 1.84 12.82 13.27
C PRO A 111 3.04 11.86 13.30
N ALA A 112 3.74 11.78 14.44
CA ALA A 112 4.91 10.92 14.60
C ALA A 112 4.57 9.42 14.61
N ASN A 113 3.30 9.04 14.82
CA ASN A 113 2.83 7.67 14.82
C ASN A 113 2.47 7.19 13.40
N TYR A 114 3.13 7.69 12.37
CA TYR A 114 2.93 7.31 10.96
C TYR A 114 4.25 7.03 10.29
N GLY A 115 4.21 6.18 9.26
CA GLY A 115 5.40 5.78 8.51
C GLY A 115 6.21 4.70 9.21
N GLY A 116 7.44 4.49 8.73
CA GLY A 116 8.34 3.42 9.14
C GLY A 116 8.80 2.59 7.94
N GLU A 117 9.43 1.47 8.23
CA GLU A 117 9.97 0.54 7.24
C GLU A 117 9.34 -0.84 7.36
N GLU A 118 9.02 -1.43 6.23
CA GLU A 118 8.39 -2.74 6.17
C GLU A 118 9.00 -3.57 5.04
N LEU A 119 9.25 -4.85 5.34
CA LEU A 119 9.66 -5.85 4.37
C LEU A 119 8.64 -6.97 4.35
N HIS A 120 8.05 -7.26 3.19
CA HIS A 120 7.04 -8.28 3.01
C HIS A 120 7.52 -9.34 2.03
N LEU A 121 7.19 -10.60 2.34
CA LEU A 121 7.30 -11.74 1.43
C LEU A 121 5.91 -12.12 0.95
N GLY A 122 5.75 -12.27 -0.35
CA GLY A 122 4.48 -12.65 -0.98
C GLY A 122 4.61 -13.93 -1.80
N PHE A 123 3.54 -14.71 -1.80
CA PHE A 123 3.34 -15.84 -2.70
C PHE A 123 1.99 -15.71 -3.38
N GLY A 124 1.96 -15.92 -4.69
CA GLY A 124 0.76 -15.75 -5.48
C GLY A 124 0.62 -16.79 -6.60
N ALA A 125 -0.60 -16.87 -7.08
CA ALA A 125 -0.94 -17.65 -8.26
C ALA A 125 -1.87 -16.84 -9.17
N ASN A 126 -1.61 -16.89 -10.47
CA ASN A 126 -2.49 -16.36 -11.50
C ASN A 126 -3.10 -17.53 -12.27
N LEU A 127 -4.41 -17.54 -12.34
CA LEU A 127 -5.20 -18.54 -13.06
C LEU A 127 -5.76 -17.91 -14.33
N LYS A 128 -5.38 -18.45 -15.48
CA LYS A 128 -5.94 -18.05 -16.78
C LYS A 128 -7.12 -18.94 -17.10
N PHE A 129 -8.21 -18.34 -17.54
CA PHE A 129 -9.42 -19.03 -17.94
C PHE A 129 -10.19 -18.19 -18.94
N ASN A 130 -11.18 -18.77 -19.59
CA ASN A 130 -12.05 -18.09 -20.53
C ASN A 130 -13.50 -18.31 -20.10
N ILE A 131 -14.13 -17.28 -19.53
CA ILE A 131 -15.58 -17.32 -19.20
C ILE A 131 -16.39 -17.12 -20.48
N PHE A 132 -15.90 -16.29 -21.40
CA PHE A 132 -16.59 -15.94 -22.65
C PHE A 132 -15.70 -16.24 -23.86
N PRO A 133 -16.29 -16.66 -25.00
CA PRO A 133 -15.53 -16.86 -26.23
C PRO A 133 -14.76 -15.59 -26.64
N GLY A 134 -13.45 -15.72 -26.87
CA GLY A 134 -12.56 -14.65 -27.33
C GLY A 134 -11.97 -13.77 -26.21
N GLY A 135 -12.27 -14.04 -24.94
CA GLY A 135 -11.66 -13.33 -23.80
C GLY A 135 -10.49 -14.11 -23.19
N ASN A 136 -9.50 -13.38 -22.67
CA ASN A 136 -8.47 -13.92 -21.80
C ASN A 136 -8.71 -13.36 -20.40
N ASP A 137 -9.26 -14.19 -19.52
CA ASP A 137 -9.54 -13.85 -18.14
C ASP A 137 -8.39 -14.33 -17.26
N VAL A 138 -7.96 -13.50 -16.30
CA VAL A 138 -6.92 -13.84 -15.32
C VAL A 138 -7.42 -13.51 -13.93
N LEU A 139 -7.47 -14.49 -13.05
CA LEU A 139 -7.67 -14.33 -11.62
C LEU A 139 -6.33 -14.45 -10.90
N GLY A 140 -5.92 -13.40 -10.24
CA GLY A 140 -4.72 -13.37 -9.39
C GLY A 140 -5.08 -13.43 -7.92
N ILE A 141 -4.38 -14.26 -7.17
CA ILE A 141 -4.46 -14.32 -5.72
C ILE A 141 -3.04 -14.25 -5.18
N GLU A 142 -2.78 -13.35 -4.24
CA GLU A 142 -1.48 -13.19 -3.59
C GLU A 142 -1.68 -13.05 -2.07
N ILE A 143 -0.84 -13.71 -1.30
CA ILE A 143 -0.76 -13.57 0.15
C ILE A 143 0.61 -13.00 0.47
N LEU A 144 0.64 -11.86 1.20
CA LEU A 144 1.87 -11.24 1.69
C LEU A 144 1.90 -11.34 3.21
N THR A 145 3.06 -11.72 3.73
CA THR A 145 3.37 -11.71 5.17
C THR A 145 4.55 -10.79 5.43
N PRO A 146 4.51 -9.96 6.47
CA PRO A 146 5.64 -9.13 6.82
C PRO A 146 6.76 -9.97 7.44
N LEU A 147 7.97 -9.79 6.94
CA LEU A 147 9.20 -10.33 7.52
C LEU A 147 9.79 -9.36 8.55
N MET A 148 9.60 -8.05 8.31
CA MET A 148 10.07 -6.99 9.18
C MET A 148 9.06 -5.84 9.16
N GLN A 149 8.80 -5.28 10.32
CA GLN A 149 8.00 -4.06 10.49
C GLN A 149 8.66 -3.20 11.56
N ASP A 150 9.37 -2.19 11.12
CA ASP A 150 9.93 -1.14 11.97
C ASP A 150 9.11 0.12 11.77
N LYS A 151 8.02 0.21 12.54
CA LYS A 151 7.05 1.31 12.44
C LYS A 151 7.41 2.41 13.42
N ASN A 152 7.26 3.66 12.99
CA ASN A 152 7.50 4.81 13.85
C ASN A 152 6.52 4.80 15.03
N ASN A 153 7.05 4.84 16.23
CA ASN A 153 6.29 4.90 17.49
C ASN A 153 5.12 3.86 17.57
N LEU A 154 3.95 4.30 18.04
CA LEU A 154 2.82 3.42 18.30
C LEU A 154 1.92 3.29 17.05
N GLN A 155 2.05 2.19 16.35
CA GLN A 155 1.23 1.83 15.19
C GLN A 155 0.79 0.36 15.28
N MET A 156 -0.34 0.06 14.65
CA MET A 156 -0.77 -1.33 14.48
C MET A 156 0.14 -2.05 13.49
N LYS A 157 0.54 -3.29 13.83
CA LYS A 157 1.25 -4.18 12.92
C LYS A 157 0.26 -4.95 12.04
N THR A 158 0.73 -5.32 10.87
CA THR A 158 -0.02 -6.17 9.93
C THR A 158 0.48 -7.60 10.08
N ASP A 159 -0.42 -8.57 10.21
CA ASP A 159 -0.04 -9.98 10.27
C ASP A 159 0.08 -10.58 8.86
N TYR A 160 -0.90 -10.32 8.00
CA TYR A 160 -0.88 -10.74 6.61
C TYR A 160 -1.79 -9.86 5.75
N GLN A 161 -1.59 -9.91 4.45
CA GLN A 161 -2.45 -9.27 3.45
C GLN A 161 -2.83 -10.30 2.40
N VAL A 162 -4.10 -10.32 2.01
CA VAL A 162 -4.59 -11.11 0.88
C VAL A 162 -5.01 -10.15 -0.22
N ILE A 163 -4.48 -10.34 -1.41
CA ILE A 163 -4.80 -9.54 -2.58
C ILE A 163 -5.46 -10.46 -3.60
N VAL A 164 -6.64 -10.08 -4.06
CA VAL A 164 -7.35 -10.75 -5.14
C VAL A 164 -7.57 -9.76 -6.27
N GLY A 165 -7.17 -10.13 -7.46
CA GLY A 165 -7.28 -9.30 -8.65
C GLY A 165 -7.90 -10.08 -9.80
N TYR A 166 -8.78 -9.44 -10.55
CA TYR A 166 -9.34 -9.97 -11.79
C TYR A 166 -9.01 -9.02 -12.94
N GLN A 167 -8.52 -9.59 -14.02
CA GLN A 167 -8.23 -8.87 -15.26
C GLN A 167 -8.90 -9.56 -16.44
N LYS A 168 -9.52 -8.78 -17.28
CA LYS A 168 -10.08 -9.23 -18.56
C LYS A 168 -9.39 -8.52 -19.71
N SER A 169 -8.95 -9.27 -20.70
CA SER A 169 -8.45 -8.73 -21.98
C SER A 169 -9.43 -9.11 -23.10
N PHE A 170 -9.72 -8.16 -23.98
CA PHE A 170 -10.63 -8.32 -25.12
C PHE A 170 -9.84 -8.45 -26.43
#